data_c96d8b1df92c45b5e34f5d6fab790629
#
_entry.id   c96d8b1df92c45b5e34f5d6fab790629
#
_cell.length_a   1.000
_cell.length_b   1.000
_cell.length_c   1.000
_cell.angle_alpha   90.00
_cell.angle_beta   90.00
_cell.angle_gamma   90.00
#
_symmetry.space_group_name_H-M   'P 1'
#
loop_
_entity.id
_entity.type
_entity.pdbx_description
1 polymer ?
#
loop_
_entity_poly.entity_id
_entity_poly.type
_entity_poly.pdbx_seq_one_letter_code
_entity_poly.pdbx_strand_id
1 'polypeptide(L)'
;MTPGGTTMKIWYQSMSRFQTKWKAYPKYLRQILDQVKDPGTEIEVHGITKIGGFADQYRYLEYLETGEVMENVHTAMERGFDAFLIGNIADPGLRECREIANFPVLGLCETSLLTACMMGANFSLVTINEKFTPRIVENVVHYGLKERLAAVHRMKVDRILNLDDGFENADVQRDLIGQFQAAAKSCTDAGAEVVIAAGGVVMALLAHAGVYTTPSGAPILNGITTLVKMGEMAVKLDKIMGGTFTSKRLQYAPPGPDQIAEIREYYGKNIYPTVKPKA
;
A
#
# COMPACT_ATOMS: atom_id res chain seq x y z
N MET A 1 36.10 -7.03 5.20
CA MET A 1 35.62 -5.65 5.02
C MET A 1 34.38 -5.71 4.16
N THR A 2 33.20 -5.63 4.75
CA THR A 2 31.93 -5.48 4.04
C THR A 2 31.95 -4.08 3.40
N PRO A 3 31.73 -3.95 2.08
CA PRO A 3 31.60 -2.62 1.48
C PRO A 3 30.43 -1.90 2.15
N GLY A 4 30.62 -0.68 2.59
CA GLY A 4 29.57 0.16 3.15
C GLY A 4 28.44 0.32 2.13
N GLY A 5 27.46 -0.57 2.18
CA GLY A 5 26.28 -0.48 1.34
C GLY A 5 25.53 0.79 1.71
N THR A 6 25.27 1.64 0.74
CA THR A 6 24.39 2.79 0.89
C THR A 6 23.06 2.31 1.46
N THR A 7 22.68 2.84 2.61
CA THR A 7 21.40 2.54 3.28
C THR A 7 20.25 2.92 2.34
N MET A 8 19.35 1.98 2.06
CA MET A 8 18.14 2.24 1.27
C MET A 8 17.10 2.88 2.18
N LYS A 9 16.50 4.00 1.78
CA LYS A 9 15.47 4.71 2.54
C LYS A 9 14.12 4.62 1.84
N ILE A 10 13.14 4.04 2.52
CA ILE A 10 11.79 3.84 2.01
C ILE A 10 10.79 4.62 2.87
N TRP A 11 9.95 5.43 2.22
CA TRP A 11 8.79 6.05 2.81
C TRP A 11 7.59 5.10 2.72
N TYR A 12 7.00 4.73 3.86
CA TYR A 12 5.75 3.97 3.90
C TYR A 12 4.61 4.89 4.31
N GLN A 13 3.67 5.14 3.41
CA GLN A 13 2.52 6.02 3.61
C GLN A 13 1.29 5.23 4.01
N SER A 14 0.85 5.37 5.25
CA SER A 14 -0.45 4.91 5.73
C SER A 14 -1.51 6.00 5.58
N MET A 15 -2.77 5.60 5.36
CA MET A 15 -3.92 6.52 5.40
C MET A 15 -4.51 6.68 6.81
N SER A 16 -3.86 6.15 7.83
CA SER A 16 -4.31 6.24 9.22
C SER A 16 -3.67 7.41 9.96
N ARG A 17 -4.44 8.10 10.81
CA ARG A 17 -3.92 9.13 11.71
C ARG A 17 -3.49 8.49 13.01
N PHE A 18 -2.20 8.28 13.19
CA PHE A 18 -1.61 7.52 14.29
C PHE A 18 -1.74 8.18 15.67
N GLN A 19 -1.96 9.50 15.73
CA GLN A 19 -1.97 10.24 17.00
C GLN A 19 -3.34 10.27 17.69
N THR A 20 -4.41 9.74 17.10
CA THR A 20 -5.76 9.97 17.61
C THR A 20 -6.55 8.70 17.94
N LYS A 21 -6.91 7.90 16.94
CA LYS A 21 -7.85 6.78 17.09
C LYS A 21 -7.18 5.41 17.01
N TRP A 22 -6.11 5.32 16.25
CA TRP A 22 -5.33 4.10 16.12
C TRP A 22 -4.34 3.98 17.28
N LYS A 23 -4.53 2.99 18.15
CA LYS A 23 -3.70 2.77 19.35
C LYS A 23 -2.66 1.68 19.14
N ALA A 24 -3.10 0.53 18.65
CA ALA A 24 -2.29 -0.66 18.50
C ALA A 24 -1.69 -0.80 17.08
N TYR A 25 -2.51 -0.61 16.04
CA TYR A 25 -2.10 -0.79 14.65
C TYR A 25 -0.77 -0.11 14.27
N PRO A 26 -0.50 1.17 14.64
CA PRO A 26 0.76 1.82 14.24
C PRO A 26 2.00 1.15 14.83
N LYS A 27 1.90 0.61 16.04
CA LYS A 27 2.97 -0.14 16.71
C LYS A 27 3.26 -1.45 15.99
N TYR A 28 2.21 -2.24 15.75
CA TYR A 28 2.33 -3.56 15.11
C TYR A 28 2.71 -3.45 13.64
N LEU A 29 2.23 -2.44 12.92
CA LEU A 29 2.67 -2.14 11.57
C LEU A 29 4.19 -1.94 11.52
N ARG A 30 4.75 -1.09 12.37
CA ARG A 30 6.22 -0.86 12.42
C ARG A 30 6.98 -2.13 12.74
N GLN A 31 6.52 -2.94 13.69
CA GLN A 31 7.14 -4.22 14.01
C GLN A 31 7.18 -5.16 12.80
N ILE A 32 6.08 -5.27 12.06
CA ILE A 32 6.00 -6.10 10.85
C ILE A 32 6.98 -5.59 9.79
N LEU A 33 7.01 -4.29 9.55
CA LEU A 33 7.91 -3.68 8.57
C LEU A 33 9.39 -3.90 8.94
N ASP A 34 9.73 -3.76 10.24
CA ASP A 34 11.08 -4.02 10.74
C ASP A 34 11.50 -5.49 10.63
N GLN A 35 10.55 -6.43 10.76
CA GLN A 35 10.83 -7.86 10.60
C GLN A 35 11.03 -8.29 9.15
N VAL A 36 10.38 -7.62 8.20
CA VAL A 36 10.40 -8.04 6.79
C VAL A 36 11.42 -7.32 5.93
N LYS A 37 11.86 -6.13 6.31
CA LYS A 37 12.87 -5.37 5.55
C LYS A 37 14.22 -6.09 5.47
N ASP A 38 14.94 -5.88 4.37
CA ASP A 38 16.31 -6.37 4.21
C ASP A 38 17.28 -5.64 5.18
N PRO A 39 18.39 -6.27 5.59
CA PRO A 39 19.48 -5.57 6.23
C PRO A 39 19.96 -4.40 5.35
N GLY A 40 20.08 -3.20 5.95
CA GLY A 40 20.45 -1.98 5.23
C GLY A 40 19.27 -1.22 4.60
N THR A 41 18.02 -1.66 4.82
CA THR A 41 16.83 -0.89 4.50
C THR A 41 16.31 -0.17 5.74
N GLU A 42 16.09 1.14 5.62
CA GLU A 42 15.38 1.98 6.59
C GLU A 42 13.97 2.25 6.07
N ILE A 43 12.95 2.04 6.91
CA ILE A 43 11.55 2.33 6.56
C ILE A 43 11.01 3.35 7.55
N GLU A 44 10.62 4.52 7.05
CA GLU A 44 9.88 5.50 7.84
C GLU A 44 8.39 5.38 7.57
N VAL A 45 7.60 5.21 8.64
CA VAL A 45 6.14 5.06 8.56
C VAL A 45 5.46 6.37 8.87
N HIS A 46 4.73 6.88 7.90
CA HIS A 46 3.98 8.12 7.98
C HIS A 46 2.49 7.86 7.86
N GLY A 47 1.69 8.60 8.62
CA GLY A 47 0.23 8.60 8.54
C GLY A 47 -0.29 9.93 8.01
N ILE A 48 -1.61 10.06 7.94
CA ILE A 48 -2.29 11.31 7.65
C ILE A 48 -2.26 12.20 8.89
N THR A 49 -1.98 13.48 8.74
CA THR A 49 -1.80 14.45 9.83
C THR A 49 -2.72 15.67 9.73
N LYS A 50 -3.11 16.08 8.52
CA LYS A 50 -3.88 17.31 8.30
C LYS A 50 -5.37 17.11 8.54
N ILE A 51 -6.03 16.29 7.72
CA ILE A 51 -7.46 16.00 7.83
C ILE A 51 -7.69 14.51 7.67
N GLY A 52 -8.73 13.95 8.32
CA GLY A 52 -9.10 12.55 8.18
C GLY A 52 -8.15 11.59 8.92
N GLY A 53 -7.72 10.57 8.22
CA GLY A 53 -6.81 9.54 8.76
C GLY A 53 -7.52 8.44 9.55
N PHE A 54 -8.82 8.22 9.28
CA PHE A 54 -9.60 7.11 9.83
C PHE A 54 -9.52 5.84 8.98
N ALA A 55 -8.65 5.82 7.97
CA ALA A 55 -8.53 4.76 6.96
C ALA A 55 -9.86 4.52 6.21
N ASP A 56 -10.38 5.55 5.62
CA ASP A 56 -11.78 5.71 5.32
C ASP A 56 -12.28 4.88 4.13
N GLN A 57 -13.53 4.50 4.20
CA GLN A 57 -14.27 3.76 3.17
C GLN A 57 -15.12 4.68 2.29
N TYR A 58 -15.04 5.99 2.49
CA TYR A 58 -15.84 7.00 1.80
C TYR A 58 -14.98 7.69 0.75
N ARG A 59 -15.37 7.59 -0.52
CA ARG A 59 -14.65 8.18 -1.66
C ARG A 59 -14.37 9.67 -1.53
N TYR A 60 -15.33 10.41 -0.98
CA TYR A 60 -15.15 11.85 -0.77
C TYR A 60 -14.01 12.13 0.23
N LEU A 61 -13.97 11.38 1.32
CA LEU A 61 -12.94 11.55 2.35
C LEU A 61 -11.58 11.03 1.84
N GLU A 62 -11.55 9.90 1.13
CA GLU A 62 -10.34 9.40 0.45
C GLU A 62 -9.77 10.46 -0.51
N TYR A 63 -10.64 11.13 -1.29
CA TYR A 63 -10.23 12.21 -2.19
C TYR A 63 -9.56 13.37 -1.46
N LEU A 64 -10.14 13.82 -0.34
CA LEU A 64 -9.56 14.90 0.48
C LEU A 64 -8.21 14.51 1.09
N GLU A 65 -8.07 13.26 1.56
CA GLU A 65 -6.84 12.76 2.15
C GLU A 65 -5.73 12.51 1.12
N THR A 66 -6.09 12.19 -0.12
CA THR A 66 -5.14 11.93 -1.22
C THR A 66 -4.23 13.14 -1.50
N GLY A 67 -4.71 14.35 -1.28
CA GLY A 67 -3.89 15.57 -1.39
C GLY A 67 -2.66 15.54 -0.48
N GLU A 68 -2.81 15.08 0.77
CA GLU A 68 -1.67 14.95 1.70
C GLU A 68 -0.69 13.84 1.28
N VAL A 69 -1.17 12.78 0.64
CA VAL A 69 -0.28 11.73 0.09
C VAL A 69 0.67 12.33 -0.97
N MET A 70 0.14 13.15 -1.87
CA MET A 70 0.94 13.83 -2.91
C MET A 70 1.94 14.82 -2.31
N GLU A 71 1.56 15.59 -1.31
CA GLU A 71 2.48 16.47 -0.58
C GLU A 71 3.60 15.69 0.12
N ASN A 72 3.29 14.52 0.67
CA ASN A 72 4.27 13.65 1.30
C ASN A 72 5.26 13.05 0.28
N VAL A 73 4.86 12.82 -0.97
CA VAL A 73 5.80 12.46 -2.05
C VAL A 73 6.83 13.57 -2.26
N HIS A 74 6.41 14.84 -2.31
CA HIS A 74 7.33 15.98 -2.39
C HIS A 74 8.31 16.00 -1.22
N THR A 75 7.82 15.84 -0.01
CA THR A 75 8.64 15.76 1.20
C THR A 75 9.63 14.59 1.15
N ALA A 76 9.20 13.42 0.67
CA ALA A 76 10.06 12.26 0.52
C ALA A 76 11.18 12.50 -0.51
N MET A 77 10.88 13.19 -1.63
CA MET A 77 11.88 13.60 -2.62
C MET A 77 12.92 14.54 -2.02
N GLU A 78 12.48 15.58 -1.28
CA GLU A 78 13.36 16.56 -0.64
C GLU A 78 14.27 15.93 0.43
N ARG A 79 13.76 14.92 1.14
CA ARG A 79 14.50 14.19 2.18
C ARG A 79 15.36 13.05 1.63
N GLY A 80 15.38 12.83 0.32
CA GLY A 80 16.24 11.88 -0.36
C GLY A 80 15.88 10.41 -0.14
N PHE A 81 14.59 10.09 -0.04
CA PHE A 81 14.11 8.71 -0.04
C PHE A 81 14.37 8.03 -1.39
N ASP A 82 14.46 6.69 -1.38
CA ASP A 82 14.71 5.87 -2.55
C ASP A 82 13.44 5.27 -3.15
N ALA A 83 12.35 5.16 -2.38
CA ALA A 83 11.03 4.73 -2.82
C ALA A 83 9.93 5.28 -1.93
N PHE A 84 8.71 5.32 -2.47
CA PHE A 84 7.48 5.68 -1.76
C PHE A 84 6.45 4.56 -1.90
N LEU A 85 6.01 4.00 -0.77
CA LEU A 85 5.07 2.89 -0.73
C LEU A 85 3.72 3.36 -0.16
N ILE A 86 2.67 3.30 -0.97
CA ILE A 86 1.31 3.63 -0.53
C ILE A 86 0.70 2.41 0.15
N GLY A 87 0.74 2.40 1.48
CA GLY A 87 0.29 1.29 2.33
C GLY A 87 -1.23 1.24 2.56
N ASN A 88 -2.01 1.54 1.53
CA ASN A 88 -3.46 1.47 1.55
C ASN A 88 -3.98 0.73 0.33
N ILE A 89 -4.92 -0.20 0.54
CA ILE A 89 -5.45 -1.07 -0.51
C ILE A 89 -6.30 -0.32 -1.57
N ALA A 90 -6.68 0.92 -1.32
CA ALA A 90 -7.32 1.76 -2.32
C ALA A 90 -6.32 2.37 -3.33
N ASP A 91 -5.02 2.32 -3.06
CA ASP A 91 -3.95 2.96 -3.85
C ASP A 91 -4.21 4.44 -4.14
N PRO A 92 -4.53 5.28 -3.12
CA PRO A 92 -4.90 6.68 -3.34
C PRO A 92 -3.74 7.48 -3.94
N GLY A 93 -3.98 8.14 -5.07
CA GLY A 93 -3.01 9.01 -5.74
C GLY A 93 -1.81 8.30 -6.35
N LEU A 94 -1.85 6.97 -6.55
CA LEU A 94 -0.71 6.19 -7.06
C LEU A 94 -0.17 6.71 -8.40
N ARG A 95 -1.06 7.07 -9.32
CA ARG A 95 -0.68 7.54 -10.67
C ARG A 95 -0.12 8.96 -10.63
N GLU A 96 -0.75 9.82 -9.86
CA GLU A 96 -0.32 11.19 -9.62
C GLU A 96 1.04 11.22 -8.92
N CYS A 97 1.24 10.38 -7.92
CA CYS A 97 2.53 10.21 -7.26
C CYS A 97 3.63 9.73 -8.21
N ARG A 98 3.31 8.84 -9.16
CA ARG A 98 4.25 8.38 -10.20
C ARG A 98 4.62 9.48 -11.18
N GLU A 99 3.72 10.40 -11.51
CA GLU A 99 4.03 11.57 -12.34
C GLU A 99 5.01 12.50 -11.63
N ILE A 100 4.77 12.78 -10.33
CA ILE A 100 5.54 13.72 -9.53
C ILE A 100 6.93 13.16 -9.17
N ALA A 101 7.00 11.91 -8.68
CA ALA A 101 8.19 11.33 -8.04
C ALA A 101 9.35 11.07 -9.01
N ASN A 102 10.59 11.21 -8.52
CA ASN A 102 11.83 10.84 -9.20
C ASN A 102 12.42 9.51 -8.70
N PHE A 103 11.62 8.68 -8.07
CA PHE A 103 11.93 7.37 -7.53
C PHE A 103 10.73 6.42 -7.73
N PRO A 104 10.88 5.08 -7.53
CA PRO A 104 9.76 4.15 -7.60
C PRO A 104 8.64 4.45 -6.61
N VAL A 105 7.39 4.46 -7.09
CA VAL A 105 6.18 4.55 -6.29
C VAL A 105 5.33 3.29 -6.50
N LEU A 106 5.05 2.56 -5.41
CA LEU A 106 4.26 1.33 -5.44
C LEU A 106 3.02 1.46 -4.55
N GLY A 107 1.92 0.90 -5.04
CA GLY A 107 0.65 0.81 -4.31
C GLY A 107 0.41 -0.58 -3.72
N LEU A 108 -0.27 -0.63 -2.59
CA LEU A 108 -0.55 -1.88 -1.87
C LEU A 108 -1.44 -2.83 -2.69
N CYS A 109 -2.47 -2.28 -3.35
CA CYS A 109 -3.40 -3.08 -4.15
C CYS A 109 -2.71 -3.61 -5.41
N GLU A 110 -2.18 -2.71 -6.24
CA GLU A 110 -1.50 -3.08 -7.50
C GLU A 110 -0.42 -4.14 -7.25
N THR A 111 0.45 -3.90 -6.26
CA THR A 111 1.55 -4.82 -5.91
C THR A 111 1.01 -6.19 -5.45
N SER A 112 -0.04 -6.20 -4.62
CA SER A 112 -0.66 -7.45 -4.15
C SER A 112 -1.26 -8.25 -5.30
N LEU A 113 -2.01 -7.59 -6.18
CA LEU A 113 -2.67 -8.22 -7.32
C LEU A 113 -1.67 -8.82 -8.32
N LEU A 114 -0.64 -8.05 -8.69
CA LEU A 114 0.41 -8.51 -9.62
C LEU A 114 1.23 -9.65 -9.02
N THR A 115 1.55 -9.60 -7.72
CA THR A 115 2.25 -10.70 -7.06
C THR A 115 1.39 -11.95 -6.98
N ALA A 116 0.11 -11.83 -6.68
CA ALA A 116 -0.80 -12.98 -6.68
C ALA A 116 -0.86 -13.68 -8.04
N CYS A 117 -0.75 -12.91 -9.14
CA CYS A 117 -0.66 -13.47 -10.49
C CYS A 117 0.61 -14.27 -10.75
N MET A 118 1.67 -14.08 -9.98
CA MET A 118 2.88 -14.94 -10.01
C MET A 118 2.76 -16.17 -9.13
N MET A 119 1.87 -16.16 -8.12
CA MET A 119 1.68 -17.23 -7.16
C MET A 119 0.66 -18.29 -7.61
N GLY A 120 -0.32 -17.90 -8.41
CA GLY A 120 -1.39 -18.79 -8.90
C GLY A 120 -2.01 -18.33 -10.21
N ALA A 121 -2.79 -19.20 -10.84
CA ALA A 121 -3.49 -18.90 -12.08
C ALA A 121 -4.59 -17.85 -11.87
N ASN A 122 -5.16 -17.79 -10.67
CA ASN A 122 -6.17 -16.82 -10.27
C ASN A 122 -6.02 -16.42 -8.80
N PHE A 123 -6.75 -15.39 -8.39
CA PHE A 123 -6.81 -14.94 -7.00
C PHE A 123 -8.23 -14.56 -6.60
N SER A 124 -8.45 -14.48 -5.30
CA SER A 124 -9.69 -13.91 -4.72
C SER A 124 -9.37 -12.86 -3.68
N LEU A 125 -10.35 -12.01 -3.40
CA LEU A 125 -10.26 -10.97 -2.39
C LEU A 125 -11.15 -11.29 -1.20
N VAL A 126 -10.61 -11.09 0.01
CA VAL A 126 -11.42 -10.97 1.23
C VAL A 126 -11.40 -9.52 1.67
N THR A 127 -12.50 -8.82 1.46
CA THR A 127 -12.66 -7.40 1.84
C THR A 127 -13.19 -7.27 3.27
N ILE A 128 -13.11 -6.05 3.82
CA ILE A 128 -13.46 -5.79 5.22
C ILE A 128 -14.97 -5.81 5.43
N ASN A 129 -15.73 -5.20 4.51
CA ASN A 129 -17.18 -5.10 4.57
C ASN A 129 -17.79 -4.74 3.20
N GLU A 130 -19.12 -4.62 3.19
CA GLU A 130 -19.91 -4.35 1.99
C GLU A 130 -19.60 -2.99 1.35
N LYS A 131 -19.42 -1.97 2.17
CA LYS A 131 -19.17 -0.60 1.70
C LYS A 131 -17.84 -0.49 0.94
N PHE A 132 -16.81 -1.21 1.39
CA PHE A 132 -15.46 -1.14 0.83
C PHE A 132 -15.26 -2.05 -0.40
N THR A 133 -16.03 -3.12 -0.49
CA THR A 133 -15.88 -4.14 -1.56
C THR A 133 -15.88 -3.54 -2.98
N PRO A 134 -16.85 -2.70 -3.40
CA PRO A 134 -16.88 -2.16 -4.76
C PRO A 134 -15.64 -1.33 -5.09
N ARG A 135 -15.10 -0.59 -4.10
CA ARG A 135 -13.91 0.26 -4.28
C ARG A 135 -12.67 -0.56 -4.64
N ILE A 136 -12.53 -1.74 -4.03
CA ILE A 136 -11.37 -2.61 -4.29
C ILE A 136 -11.54 -3.40 -5.58
N VAL A 137 -12.75 -3.87 -5.88
CA VAL A 137 -13.06 -4.51 -7.16
C VAL A 137 -12.80 -3.57 -8.34
N GLU A 138 -13.11 -2.29 -8.19
CA GLU A 138 -12.79 -1.27 -9.19
C GLU A 138 -11.28 -1.20 -9.49
N ASN A 139 -10.41 -1.29 -8.48
CA ASN A 139 -8.97 -1.34 -8.69
C ASN A 139 -8.56 -2.58 -9.51
N VAL A 140 -9.16 -3.76 -9.26
CA VAL A 140 -8.89 -4.97 -10.06
C VAL A 140 -9.22 -4.75 -11.54
N VAL A 141 -10.37 -4.13 -11.82
CA VAL A 141 -10.77 -3.77 -13.20
C VAL A 141 -9.81 -2.74 -13.79
N HIS A 142 -9.45 -1.73 -13.02
CA HIS A 142 -8.59 -0.63 -13.44
C HIS A 142 -7.17 -1.09 -13.79
N TYR A 143 -6.67 -2.12 -13.09
CA TYR A 143 -5.37 -2.75 -13.37
C TYR A 143 -5.44 -3.84 -14.45
N GLY A 144 -6.61 -4.07 -15.05
CA GLY A 144 -6.78 -5.05 -16.14
C GLY A 144 -6.72 -6.51 -15.69
N LEU A 145 -7.02 -6.79 -14.42
CA LEU A 145 -6.88 -8.12 -13.82
C LEU A 145 -8.23 -8.81 -13.51
N LYS A 146 -9.32 -8.31 -14.10
CA LYS A 146 -10.68 -8.86 -13.88
C LYS A 146 -10.78 -10.35 -14.18
N GLU A 147 -10.16 -10.82 -15.24
CA GLU A 147 -10.17 -12.22 -15.68
C GLU A 147 -9.38 -13.16 -14.74
N ARG A 148 -8.55 -12.59 -13.86
CA ARG A 148 -7.80 -13.35 -12.86
C ARG A 148 -8.51 -13.40 -11.50
N LEU A 149 -9.60 -12.64 -11.33
CA LEU A 149 -10.39 -12.57 -10.10
C LEU A 149 -11.43 -13.68 -10.07
N ALA A 150 -11.21 -14.73 -9.27
CA ALA A 150 -12.11 -15.87 -9.13
C ALA A 150 -13.35 -15.55 -8.30
N ALA A 151 -13.17 -14.88 -7.14
CA ALA A 151 -14.27 -14.52 -6.25
C ALA A 151 -13.94 -13.33 -5.36
N VAL A 152 -14.97 -12.73 -4.77
CA VAL A 152 -14.83 -11.71 -3.72
C VAL A 152 -15.77 -12.07 -2.58
N HIS A 153 -15.20 -12.25 -1.40
CA HIS A 153 -15.95 -12.43 -0.16
C HIS A 153 -15.57 -11.36 0.85
N ARG A 154 -16.29 -11.25 1.95
CA ARG A 154 -16.10 -10.16 2.90
C ARG A 154 -16.22 -10.62 4.34
N MET A 155 -15.50 -9.94 5.21
CA MET A 155 -15.72 -9.93 6.65
C MET A 155 -16.98 -9.11 7.00
N LYS A 156 -17.37 -9.12 8.25
CA LYS A 156 -18.51 -8.34 8.78
C LYS A 156 -17.99 -7.33 9.81
N VAL A 157 -17.16 -6.39 9.34
CA VAL A 157 -16.58 -5.34 10.19
C VAL A 157 -17.30 -4.03 9.90
N ASP A 158 -18.15 -3.60 10.82
CA ASP A 158 -18.98 -2.39 10.64
C ASP A 158 -18.12 -1.12 10.59
N ARG A 159 -17.11 -1.03 11.46
CA ARG A 159 -16.19 0.09 11.54
C ARG A 159 -14.76 -0.39 11.51
N ILE A 160 -13.96 0.19 10.61
CA ILE A 160 -12.54 -0.16 10.45
C ILE A 160 -11.75 -0.03 11.76
N LEU A 161 -12.06 0.96 12.59
CA LEU A 161 -11.42 1.15 13.89
C LEU A 161 -11.59 -0.04 14.86
N ASN A 162 -12.63 -0.86 14.67
CA ASN A 162 -12.83 -2.06 15.49
C ASN A 162 -11.76 -3.13 15.25
N LEU A 163 -11.00 -3.03 14.15
CA LEU A 163 -9.86 -3.91 13.87
C LEU A 163 -8.67 -3.65 14.82
N ASP A 164 -8.56 -2.43 15.37
CA ASP A 164 -7.43 -2.04 16.22
C ASP A 164 -7.37 -2.86 17.51
N ASP A 165 -8.54 -3.19 18.10
CA ASP A 165 -8.62 -3.98 19.32
C ASP A 165 -8.11 -5.43 19.12
N GLY A 166 -8.16 -5.96 17.87
CA GLY A 166 -7.69 -7.30 17.54
C GLY A 166 -6.18 -7.52 17.72
N PHE A 167 -5.39 -6.47 17.84
CA PHE A 167 -3.96 -6.60 18.09
C PHE A 167 -3.61 -6.89 19.56
N GLU A 168 -4.42 -6.46 20.51
CA GLU A 168 -4.14 -6.55 21.95
C GLU A 168 -5.19 -7.35 22.73
N ASN A 169 -6.34 -7.67 22.11
CA ASN A 169 -7.40 -8.49 22.69
C ASN A 169 -7.51 -9.84 21.96
N ALA A 170 -7.15 -10.93 22.63
CA ALA A 170 -7.09 -12.27 22.06
C ALA A 170 -8.47 -12.80 21.59
N ASP A 171 -9.57 -12.41 22.23
CA ASP A 171 -10.92 -12.86 21.84
C ASP A 171 -11.37 -12.12 20.58
N VAL A 172 -11.13 -10.80 20.51
CA VAL A 172 -11.38 -9.99 19.30
C VAL A 172 -10.51 -10.46 18.14
N GLN A 173 -9.24 -10.76 18.40
CA GLN A 173 -8.31 -11.31 17.37
C GLN A 173 -8.85 -12.62 16.81
N ARG A 174 -9.27 -13.54 17.69
CA ARG A 174 -9.81 -14.86 17.29
C ARG A 174 -11.07 -14.71 16.43
N ASP A 175 -11.98 -13.81 16.81
CA ASP A 175 -13.21 -13.54 16.04
C ASP A 175 -12.86 -12.97 14.66
N LEU A 176 -12.04 -11.94 14.58
CA LEU A 176 -11.66 -11.30 13.33
C LEU A 176 -10.93 -12.28 12.38
N ILE A 177 -10.00 -13.08 12.90
CA ILE A 177 -9.31 -14.13 12.13
C ILE A 177 -10.32 -15.20 11.68
N GLY A 178 -11.25 -15.60 12.55
CA GLY A 178 -12.31 -16.54 12.22
C GLY A 178 -13.20 -16.04 11.07
N GLN A 179 -13.60 -14.78 11.09
CA GLN A 179 -14.37 -14.15 10.01
C GLN A 179 -13.57 -14.12 8.69
N PHE A 180 -12.27 -13.76 8.77
CA PHE A 180 -11.40 -13.79 7.59
C PHE A 180 -11.27 -15.19 7.02
N GLN A 181 -10.98 -16.20 7.84
CA GLN A 181 -10.80 -17.60 7.41
C GLN A 181 -12.09 -18.20 6.82
N ALA A 182 -13.26 -17.85 7.36
CA ALA A 182 -14.54 -18.28 6.80
C ALA A 182 -14.77 -17.67 5.39
N ALA A 183 -14.48 -16.39 5.19
CA ALA A 183 -14.55 -15.73 3.90
C ALA A 183 -13.50 -16.29 2.93
N ALA A 184 -12.28 -16.56 3.40
CA ALA A 184 -11.20 -17.15 2.62
C ALA A 184 -11.54 -18.58 2.16
N LYS A 185 -12.19 -19.37 3.03
CA LYS A 185 -12.72 -20.69 2.63
C LYS A 185 -13.71 -20.57 1.49
N SER A 186 -14.66 -19.63 1.55
CA SER A 186 -15.61 -19.40 0.45
C SER A 186 -14.91 -18.98 -0.83
N CYS A 187 -13.80 -18.22 -0.75
CA CYS A 187 -12.97 -17.91 -1.92
C CYS A 187 -12.36 -19.18 -2.54
N THR A 188 -11.80 -20.05 -1.72
CA THR A 188 -11.17 -21.30 -2.22
C THR A 188 -12.22 -22.30 -2.72
N ASP A 189 -13.39 -22.36 -2.11
CA ASP A 189 -14.53 -23.18 -2.60
C ASP A 189 -15.01 -22.69 -4.00
N ALA A 190 -14.82 -21.40 -4.30
CA ALA A 190 -15.07 -20.81 -5.62
C ALA A 190 -13.89 -20.97 -6.61
N GLY A 191 -12.86 -21.71 -6.24
CA GLY A 191 -11.73 -22.06 -7.10
C GLY A 191 -10.53 -21.11 -7.03
N ALA A 192 -10.43 -20.27 -5.98
CA ALA A 192 -9.25 -19.41 -5.79
C ALA A 192 -8.02 -20.21 -5.41
N GLU A 193 -6.89 -19.97 -6.11
CA GLU A 193 -5.59 -20.54 -5.78
C GLU A 193 -4.81 -19.67 -4.80
N VAL A 194 -5.06 -18.36 -4.81
CA VAL A 194 -4.45 -17.39 -3.88
C VAL A 194 -5.55 -16.51 -3.28
N VAL A 195 -5.47 -16.25 -1.98
CA VAL A 195 -6.40 -15.33 -1.31
C VAL A 195 -5.64 -14.08 -0.87
N ILE A 196 -6.16 -12.90 -1.21
CA ILE A 196 -5.61 -11.61 -0.81
C ILE A 196 -6.48 -11.02 0.29
N ALA A 197 -5.88 -10.67 1.42
CA ALA A 197 -6.53 -9.87 2.45
C ALA A 197 -6.65 -8.41 1.97
N ALA A 198 -7.82 -8.00 1.50
CA ALA A 198 -8.01 -6.69 0.88
C ALA A 198 -8.26 -5.58 1.91
N GLY A 199 -7.29 -5.34 2.78
CA GLY A 199 -7.31 -4.28 3.79
C GLY A 199 -6.00 -4.24 4.58
N GLY A 200 -5.29 -3.11 4.59
CA GLY A 200 -3.96 -3.01 5.22
C GLY A 200 -3.97 -3.37 6.72
N VAL A 201 -5.00 -2.97 7.47
CA VAL A 201 -5.10 -3.33 8.90
C VAL A 201 -5.32 -4.83 9.09
N VAL A 202 -6.14 -5.46 8.23
CA VAL A 202 -6.34 -6.93 8.25
C VAL A 202 -5.05 -7.66 7.89
N MET A 203 -4.30 -7.18 6.88
CA MET A 203 -2.98 -7.73 6.55
C MET A 203 -2.03 -7.69 7.74
N ALA A 204 -2.00 -6.56 8.47
CA ALA A 204 -1.17 -6.42 9.66
C ALA A 204 -1.63 -7.39 10.78
N LEU A 205 -2.94 -7.53 10.99
CA LEU A 205 -3.50 -8.44 11.99
C LEU A 205 -3.14 -9.91 11.68
N LEU A 206 -3.28 -10.34 10.42
CA LEU A 206 -2.92 -11.69 9.98
C LEU A 206 -1.42 -11.95 10.13
N ALA A 207 -0.56 -10.99 9.75
CA ALA A 207 0.89 -11.09 9.92
C ALA A 207 1.28 -11.19 11.40
N HIS A 208 0.67 -10.35 12.27
CA HIS A 208 0.87 -10.41 13.71
C HIS A 208 0.49 -11.76 14.31
N ALA A 209 -0.60 -12.36 13.83
CA ALA A 209 -1.08 -13.67 14.27
C ALA A 209 -0.38 -14.86 13.57
N GLY A 210 0.51 -14.64 12.62
CA GLY A 210 1.20 -15.70 11.87
C GLY A 210 0.30 -16.48 10.91
N VAL A 211 -0.77 -15.87 10.39
CA VAL A 211 -1.75 -16.51 9.52
C VAL A 211 -1.43 -16.23 8.05
N TYR A 212 -0.92 -17.25 7.35
CA TYR A 212 -0.50 -17.16 5.93
C TYR A 212 -1.14 -18.21 5.02
N THR A 213 -2.01 -19.07 5.56
CA THR A 213 -2.72 -20.08 4.78
C THR A 213 -4.20 -20.11 5.14
N THR A 214 -5.02 -20.45 4.15
CA THR A 214 -6.46 -20.68 4.34
C THR A 214 -6.71 -22.06 4.95
N PRO A 215 -7.90 -22.38 5.45
CA PRO A 215 -8.23 -23.70 5.95
C PRO A 215 -8.07 -24.83 4.90
N SER A 216 -8.18 -24.50 3.62
CA SER A 216 -7.96 -25.42 2.49
C SER A 216 -6.52 -25.50 2.00
N GLY A 217 -5.57 -24.80 2.66
CA GLY A 217 -4.16 -24.82 2.34
C GLY A 217 -3.70 -23.84 1.26
N ALA A 218 -4.61 -23.04 0.66
CA ALA A 218 -4.22 -22.01 -0.28
C ALA A 218 -3.44 -20.88 0.43
N PRO A 219 -2.42 -20.28 -0.21
CA PRO A 219 -1.67 -19.18 0.38
C PRO A 219 -2.54 -17.93 0.55
N ILE A 220 -2.36 -17.24 1.68
CA ILE A 220 -2.87 -15.90 1.92
C ILE A 220 -1.74 -14.91 1.61
N LEU A 221 -1.88 -14.14 0.54
CA LEU A 221 -0.93 -13.08 0.22
C LEU A 221 -1.09 -11.92 1.21
N ASN A 222 -0.02 -11.62 1.92
CA ASN A 222 0.06 -10.44 2.78
C ASN A 222 0.68 -9.28 1.99
N GLY A 223 -0.17 -8.34 1.59
CA GLY A 223 0.26 -7.22 0.75
C GLY A 223 1.25 -6.28 1.44
N ILE A 224 1.23 -6.11 2.77
CA ILE A 224 2.20 -5.26 3.48
C ILE A 224 3.61 -5.81 3.32
N THR A 225 3.79 -7.11 3.59
CA THR A 225 5.10 -7.76 3.46
C THR A 225 5.58 -7.77 2.01
N THR A 226 4.66 -8.04 1.09
CA THR A 226 4.91 -8.02 -0.35
C THR A 226 5.30 -6.63 -0.82
N LEU A 227 4.59 -5.58 -0.40
CA LEU A 227 4.86 -4.20 -0.79
C LEU A 227 6.28 -3.76 -0.39
N VAL A 228 6.74 -4.13 0.80
CA VAL A 228 8.11 -3.85 1.24
C VAL A 228 9.13 -4.54 0.33
N LYS A 229 8.99 -5.85 0.10
CA LYS A 229 9.92 -6.61 -0.74
C LYS A 229 9.94 -6.13 -2.19
N MET A 230 8.78 -5.81 -2.75
CA MET A 230 8.69 -5.25 -4.10
C MET A 230 9.25 -3.81 -4.15
N GLY A 231 9.11 -3.03 -3.09
CA GLY A 231 9.74 -1.72 -2.97
C GLY A 231 11.27 -1.80 -2.98
N GLU A 232 11.84 -2.71 -2.19
CA GLU A 232 13.29 -2.97 -2.18
C GLU A 232 13.79 -3.45 -3.55
N MET A 233 13.04 -4.34 -4.19
CA MET A 233 13.34 -4.78 -5.57
C MET A 233 13.29 -3.61 -6.56
N ALA A 234 12.25 -2.78 -6.49
CA ALA A 234 12.08 -1.64 -7.39
C ALA A 234 13.22 -0.64 -7.28
N VAL A 235 13.70 -0.35 -6.06
CA VAL A 235 14.90 0.50 -5.84
C VAL A 235 16.15 -0.13 -6.46
N LYS A 236 16.34 -1.44 -6.30
CA LYS A 236 17.49 -2.15 -6.88
C LYS A 236 17.43 -2.12 -8.41
N LEU A 237 16.25 -2.34 -9.00
CA LEU A 237 16.04 -2.24 -10.45
C LEU A 237 16.23 -0.80 -10.94
N ASP A 238 15.71 0.19 -10.25
CA ASP A 238 15.86 1.59 -10.60
C ASP A 238 17.35 1.99 -10.72
N LYS A 239 18.17 1.58 -9.76
CA LYS A 239 19.63 1.78 -9.79
C LYS A 239 20.29 1.08 -11.00
N ILE A 240 19.91 -0.16 -11.30
CA ILE A 240 20.44 -0.92 -12.45
C ILE A 240 20.00 -0.26 -13.78
N MET A 241 18.79 0.28 -13.84
CA MET A 241 18.20 0.90 -15.01
C MET A 241 18.56 2.40 -15.16
N GLY A 242 19.45 2.93 -14.33
CA GLY A 242 19.89 4.32 -14.38
C GLY A 242 18.81 5.35 -14.03
N GLY A 243 17.94 5.01 -13.04
CA GLY A 243 16.87 5.90 -12.57
C GLY A 243 15.61 5.91 -13.43
N THR A 244 15.35 4.84 -14.18
CA THR A 244 14.24 4.78 -15.16
C THR A 244 13.19 3.72 -14.85
N PHE A 245 13.07 3.27 -13.62
CA PHE A 245 12.06 2.28 -13.22
C PHE A 245 10.62 2.77 -13.52
N THR A 246 10.31 4.01 -13.16
CA THR A 246 9.04 4.63 -13.55
C THR A 246 9.18 5.37 -14.86
N SER A 247 8.39 5.01 -15.87
CA SER A 247 8.35 5.75 -17.13
C SER A 247 8.01 7.22 -16.88
N LYS A 248 8.77 8.13 -17.50
CA LYS A 248 8.47 9.57 -17.53
C LYS A 248 8.02 9.99 -18.92
N ARG A 249 7.22 9.14 -19.56
CA ARG A 249 6.69 9.35 -20.90
C ARG A 249 5.17 9.30 -20.89
N LEU A 250 4.54 10.12 -21.70
CA LEU A 250 3.08 10.20 -21.85
C LEU A 250 2.37 10.49 -20.50
N GLN A 251 1.62 9.52 -19.98
CA GLN A 251 0.77 9.70 -18.79
C GLN A 251 1.55 10.14 -17.53
N TYR A 252 2.81 9.73 -17.40
CA TYR A 252 3.64 10.08 -16.24
C TYR A 252 4.73 11.10 -16.57
N ALA A 253 4.63 11.79 -17.73
CA ALA A 253 5.52 12.88 -18.06
C ALA A 253 5.11 14.14 -17.28
N PRO A 254 6.00 14.69 -16.41
CA PRO A 254 5.72 15.96 -15.78
C PRO A 254 5.76 17.11 -16.80
N PRO A 255 5.17 18.27 -16.51
CA PRO A 255 5.31 19.46 -17.35
C PRO A 255 6.77 19.86 -17.54
N GLY A 256 7.10 20.45 -18.70
CA GLY A 256 8.43 20.99 -18.93
C GLY A 256 8.75 22.19 -18.00
N PRO A 257 10.05 22.54 -17.83
CA PRO A 257 10.46 23.60 -16.89
C PRO A 257 9.72 24.94 -17.10
N ASP A 258 9.51 25.34 -18.34
CA ASP A 258 8.82 26.60 -18.67
C ASP A 258 7.33 26.55 -18.27
N GLN A 259 6.68 25.42 -18.54
CA GLN A 259 5.30 25.17 -18.09
C GLN A 259 5.16 25.15 -16.57
N ILE A 260 6.14 24.56 -15.88
CA ILE A 260 6.12 24.53 -14.41
C ILE A 260 6.15 25.95 -13.84
N ALA A 261 6.92 26.86 -14.43
CA ALA A 261 6.99 28.25 -14.00
C ALA A 261 5.62 28.93 -14.14
N GLU A 262 4.95 28.77 -15.28
CA GLU A 262 3.59 29.27 -15.54
C GLU A 262 2.56 28.66 -14.58
N ILE A 263 2.55 27.32 -14.43
CA ILE A 263 1.59 26.61 -13.57
C ILE A 263 1.70 27.09 -12.12
N ARG A 264 2.92 27.36 -11.62
CA ARG A 264 3.15 27.84 -10.25
C ARG A 264 2.51 29.19 -9.96
N GLU A 265 2.26 30.02 -10.94
CA GLU A 265 1.53 31.30 -10.76
C GLU A 265 0.07 31.04 -10.34
N TYR A 266 -0.54 29.92 -10.79
CA TYR A 266 -1.93 29.57 -10.52
C TYR A 266 -2.10 28.59 -9.37
N TYR A 267 -1.19 27.64 -9.20
CA TYR A 267 -1.31 26.54 -8.23
C TYR A 267 -0.40 26.70 -7.00
N GLY A 268 0.48 27.69 -7.00
CA GLY A 268 1.42 27.96 -5.91
C GLY A 268 2.80 27.33 -6.12
N LYS A 269 3.76 27.83 -5.33
CA LYS A 269 5.20 27.56 -5.54
C LYS A 269 5.62 26.12 -5.27
N ASN A 270 4.81 25.35 -4.55
CA ASN A 270 5.16 23.98 -4.12
C ASN A 270 4.80 22.90 -5.16
N ILE A 271 4.15 23.27 -6.25
CA ILE A 271 3.80 22.34 -7.33
C ILE A 271 5.07 21.97 -8.12
N TYR A 272 5.27 20.68 -8.34
CA TYR A 272 6.46 20.12 -9.01
C TYR A 272 7.77 20.68 -8.45
N PRO A 273 8.13 20.40 -7.19
CA PRO A 273 9.32 20.96 -6.57
C PRO A 273 10.57 20.60 -7.37
N THR A 274 11.50 21.57 -7.45
CA THR A 274 12.77 21.36 -8.09
C THR A 274 13.65 20.54 -7.16
N VAL A 275 13.70 19.23 -7.35
CA VAL A 275 14.59 18.34 -6.61
C VAL A 275 15.87 18.15 -7.43
N LYS A 276 17.03 18.30 -6.80
CA LYS A 276 18.30 17.99 -7.45
C LYS A 276 18.30 16.52 -7.86
N PRO A 277 18.79 16.19 -9.07
CA PRO A 277 19.02 14.80 -9.44
C PRO A 277 19.83 14.08 -8.37
N LYS A 278 19.46 12.84 -8.04
CA LYS A 278 20.35 12.00 -7.22
C LYS A 278 21.65 11.81 -7.95
N ALA A 279 22.78 12.11 -7.30
CA ALA A 279 24.12 11.92 -7.83
C ALA A 279 24.46 10.44 -8.00
#